data_172656b07a0d8961bf38ccce5028366d
#
_entry.id   172656b07a0d8961bf38ccce5028366d
#
_cell.length_a   1.000
_cell.length_b   1.000
_cell.length_c   1.000
_cell.angle_alpha   90.00
_cell.angle_beta   90.00
_cell.angle_gamma   90.00
#
_symmetry.space_group_name_H-M   'P 1'
#
loop_
_entity.id
_entity.type
_entity.pdbx_description
1 polymer ?
#
loop_
_entity_poly.entity_id
_entity_poly.type
_entity_poly.pdbx_seq_one_letter_code
_entity_poly.pdbx_strand_id
1 'polypeptide(L)'
;MTGRLPLALAFAFTLTATSPAAAHHVGAYAAHDNDVSANFKQIKYSIQAGKLDVALRLFDAGALRKEMAARTTNLPAGLEASTRAALRTGDAKTAELDLAVFFAALARDLALDADRRLAEPGAPDVRAAAGAKFLEAIWRYYNLVDFAISERDSRTAVGIRLAFEEAEGYAKKTAAPDPGKMRAPLQRLAQLLSDFIRSSTQQRRDS
;
A
#
# COMPACT_ATOMS: atom_id res chain seq x y z
N MET A 1 -64.83 -35.94 -34.50
CA MET A 1 -63.68 -35.23 -34.99
C MET A 1 -63.26 -34.29 -33.86
N THR A 2 -62.25 -34.74 -33.08
CA THR A 2 -61.79 -34.11 -31.84
C THR A 2 -60.44 -33.49 -32.12
N GLY A 3 -60.40 -32.16 -32.25
CA GLY A 3 -59.16 -31.37 -32.41
C GLY A 3 -58.48 -31.15 -31.06
N ARG A 4 -57.28 -31.64 -30.86
CA ARG A 4 -56.41 -31.37 -29.73
C ARG A 4 -55.54 -30.13 -30.04
N LEU A 5 -55.66 -29.05 -29.25
CA LEU A 5 -54.71 -27.94 -29.25
C LEU A 5 -53.49 -28.35 -28.42
N PRO A 6 -52.25 -28.08 -28.88
CA PRO A 6 -51.05 -28.21 -28.03
C PRO A 6 -50.86 -26.95 -27.18
N LEU A 7 -50.73 -27.15 -25.87
CA LEU A 7 -50.37 -26.16 -24.87
C LEU A 7 -48.88 -25.84 -25.00
N ALA A 8 -48.53 -24.67 -25.53
CA ALA A 8 -47.16 -24.19 -25.58
C ALA A 8 -46.79 -23.57 -24.23
N LEU A 9 -45.91 -24.25 -23.47
CA LEU A 9 -45.36 -23.80 -22.21
C LEU A 9 -44.21 -22.86 -22.51
N ALA A 10 -44.44 -21.54 -22.37
CA ALA A 10 -43.38 -20.52 -22.49
C ALA A 10 -42.61 -20.47 -21.18
N PHE A 11 -41.34 -20.96 -21.21
CA PHE A 11 -40.40 -20.83 -20.12
C PHE A 11 -39.80 -19.42 -20.18
N ALA A 12 -40.23 -18.52 -19.30
CA ALA A 12 -39.63 -17.20 -19.11
C ALA A 12 -38.33 -17.35 -18.32
N PHE A 13 -37.19 -17.26 -19.01
CA PHE A 13 -35.87 -17.22 -18.41
C PHE A 13 -35.66 -15.77 -17.84
N THR A 14 -35.87 -15.59 -16.54
CA THR A 14 -35.46 -14.35 -15.85
C THR A 14 -33.95 -14.32 -15.69
N LEU A 15 -33.25 -13.60 -16.56
CA LEU A 15 -31.85 -13.22 -16.34
C LEU A 15 -31.78 -12.29 -15.12
N THR A 16 -31.41 -12.83 -13.99
CA THR A 16 -30.95 -12.01 -12.85
C THR A 16 -29.59 -11.43 -13.22
N ALA A 17 -29.56 -10.17 -13.61
CA ALA A 17 -28.33 -9.41 -13.77
C ALA A 17 -27.69 -9.29 -12.36
N THR A 18 -26.72 -10.16 -12.06
CA THR A 18 -25.81 -9.97 -10.94
C THR A 18 -24.94 -8.76 -11.26
N SER A 19 -25.26 -7.61 -10.68
CA SER A 19 -24.38 -6.44 -10.71
C SER A 19 -23.01 -6.89 -10.15
N PRO A 20 -21.92 -6.69 -10.89
CA PRO A 20 -20.60 -6.92 -10.30
C PRO A 20 -20.49 -6.02 -9.08
N ALA A 21 -20.25 -6.61 -7.91
CA ALA A 21 -19.90 -5.85 -6.71
C ALA A 21 -18.69 -4.99 -7.10
N ALA A 22 -18.91 -3.67 -7.17
CA ALA A 22 -17.83 -2.73 -7.37
C ALA A 22 -16.89 -2.92 -6.19
N ALA A 23 -15.76 -3.58 -6.44
CA ALA A 23 -14.67 -3.63 -5.49
C ALA A 23 -14.32 -2.16 -5.21
N HIS A 24 -14.62 -1.70 -3.99
CA HIS A 24 -14.23 -0.38 -3.55
C HIS A 24 -12.70 -0.35 -3.53
N HIS A 25 -12.11 0.06 -4.64
CA HIS A 25 -10.70 0.42 -4.70
C HIS A 25 -10.56 1.69 -3.86
N VAL A 26 -10.05 1.53 -2.66
CA VAL A 26 -9.59 2.62 -1.83
C VAL A 26 -8.47 3.32 -2.58
N GLY A 27 -8.68 4.58 -2.96
CA GLY A 27 -7.74 5.41 -3.70
C GLY A 27 -7.98 5.42 -5.22
N ALA A 28 -8.28 6.61 -5.75
CA ALA A 28 -8.44 6.84 -7.19
C ALA A 28 -7.10 6.95 -7.94
N TYR A 29 -5.97 6.65 -7.27
CA TYR A 29 -4.65 6.78 -7.86
C TYR A 29 -4.23 5.48 -8.55
N ALA A 30 -4.10 5.54 -9.87
CA ALA A 30 -3.35 4.54 -10.61
C ALA A 30 -1.86 4.73 -10.27
N ALA A 31 -1.36 3.98 -9.30
CA ALA A 31 0.02 4.08 -8.86
C ALA A 31 0.94 3.58 -9.99
N HIS A 32 1.63 4.51 -10.66
CA HIS A 32 2.68 4.16 -11.60
C HIS A 32 3.90 3.61 -10.85
N ASP A 33 4.41 2.48 -11.32
CA ASP A 33 5.63 1.89 -10.75
C ASP A 33 6.84 2.80 -10.98
N ASN A 34 7.71 2.83 -9.97
CA ASN A 34 9.09 3.28 -10.11
C ASN A 34 10.03 2.08 -10.01
N ASP A 35 11.33 2.28 -10.20
CA ASP A 35 12.32 1.19 -10.19
C ASP A 35 12.30 0.38 -8.89
N VAL A 36 12.04 1.03 -7.73
CA VAL A 36 11.98 0.37 -6.42
C VAL A 36 10.75 -0.53 -6.33
N SER A 37 9.56 -0.03 -6.71
CA SER A 37 8.32 -0.80 -6.68
C SER A 37 8.31 -1.93 -7.72
N ALA A 38 8.85 -1.70 -8.90
CA ALA A 38 9.01 -2.73 -9.93
C ALA A 38 9.95 -3.86 -9.47
N ASN A 39 11.11 -3.50 -8.91
CA ASN A 39 12.06 -4.47 -8.37
C ASN A 39 11.45 -5.26 -7.20
N PHE A 40 10.71 -4.60 -6.29
CA PHE A 40 9.97 -5.28 -5.22
C PHE A 40 8.99 -6.34 -5.76
N LYS A 41 8.18 -6.00 -6.77
CA LYS A 41 7.22 -6.93 -7.35
C LYS A 41 7.91 -8.18 -7.90
N GLN A 42 9.06 -8.02 -8.56
CA GLN A 42 9.86 -9.15 -9.04
C GLN A 42 10.39 -10.03 -7.91
N ILE A 43 10.90 -9.42 -6.83
CA ILE A 43 11.37 -10.13 -5.64
C ILE A 43 10.20 -10.87 -4.97
N LYS A 44 9.09 -10.19 -4.70
CA LYS A 44 7.90 -10.79 -4.09
C LYS A 44 7.37 -11.97 -4.89
N TYR A 45 7.25 -11.82 -6.21
CA TYR A 45 6.85 -12.91 -7.09
C TYR A 45 7.81 -14.11 -7.01
N SER A 46 9.11 -13.86 -6.96
CA SER A 46 10.12 -14.92 -6.84
C SER A 46 10.03 -15.65 -5.49
N ILE A 47 9.78 -14.91 -4.39
CA ILE A 47 9.55 -15.50 -3.06
C ILE A 47 8.32 -16.40 -3.09
N GLN A 48 7.20 -15.90 -3.61
CA GLN A 48 5.94 -16.65 -3.70
C GLN A 48 6.04 -17.90 -4.59
N ALA A 49 6.90 -17.87 -5.60
CA ALA A 49 7.20 -19.02 -6.46
C ALA A 49 8.23 -19.99 -5.84
N GLY A 50 8.70 -19.76 -4.60
CA GLY A 50 9.73 -20.57 -3.95
C GLY A 50 11.14 -20.41 -4.53
N LYS A 51 11.36 -19.39 -5.39
CA LYS A 51 12.63 -19.14 -6.09
C LYS A 51 13.48 -18.12 -5.32
N LEU A 52 13.88 -18.48 -4.11
CA LEU A 52 14.57 -17.55 -3.20
C LEU A 52 15.96 -17.15 -3.68
N ASP A 53 16.64 -18.01 -4.44
CA ASP A 53 17.91 -17.68 -5.09
C ASP A 53 17.74 -16.58 -6.17
N VAL A 54 16.63 -16.61 -6.90
CA VAL A 54 16.28 -15.54 -7.86
C VAL A 54 15.93 -14.26 -7.12
N ALA A 55 15.14 -14.36 -6.05
CA ALA A 55 14.78 -13.22 -5.21
C ALA A 55 16.02 -12.53 -4.63
N LEU A 56 16.99 -13.31 -4.14
CA LEU A 56 18.26 -12.79 -3.63
C LEU A 56 19.07 -12.05 -4.70
N ARG A 57 19.21 -12.62 -5.90
CA ARG A 57 19.91 -11.94 -7.02
C ARG A 57 19.21 -10.62 -7.40
N LEU A 58 17.88 -10.62 -7.49
CA LEU A 58 17.09 -9.42 -7.78
C LEU A 58 17.23 -8.35 -6.68
N PHE A 59 17.33 -8.78 -5.43
CA PHE A 59 17.58 -7.88 -4.30
C PHE A 59 19.01 -7.32 -4.37
N ASP A 60 20.02 -8.15 -4.50
CA ASP A 60 21.44 -7.75 -4.48
C ASP A 60 21.80 -6.76 -5.60
N ALA A 61 21.23 -6.91 -6.79
CA ALA A 61 21.49 -6.03 -7.93
C ALA A 61 20.48 -4.87 -8.08
N GLY A 62 19.35 -4.92 -7.37
CA GLY A 62 18.18 -4.11 -7.65
C GLY A 62 18.16 -2.73 -7.01
N ALA A 63 17.17 -1.94 -7.44
CA ALA A 63 16.92 -0.59 -6.95
C ALA A 63 16.48 -0.58 -5.48
N LEU A 64 15.75 -1.62 -5.05
CA LEU A 64 15.23 -1.72 -3.69
C LEU A 64 16.35 -1.75 -2.65
N ARG A 65 17.36 -2.58 -2.83
CA ARG A 65 18.52 -2.64 -1.93
C ARG A 65 19.28 -1.32 -1.88
N LYS A 66 19.46 -0.67 -3.06
CA LYS A 66 20.12 0.64 -3.14
C LYS A 66 19.36 1.69 -2.35
N GLU A 67 18.03 1.68 -2.43
CA GLU A 67 17.18 2.60 -1.68
C GLU A 67 17.22 2.32 -0.17
N MET A 68 17.22 1.04 0.27
CA MET A 68 17.41 0.69 1.67
C MET A 68 18.76 1.20 2.20
N ALA A 69 19.84 1.02 1.44
CA ALA A 69 21.17 1.50 1.83
C ALA A 69 21.26 3.03 1.89
N ALA A 70 20.55 3.75 1.01
CA ALA A 70 20.52 5.21 1.01
C ALA A 70 19.73 5.80 2.19
N ARG A 71 18.81 5.04 2.80
CA ARG A 71 17.89 5.50 3.86
C ARG A 71 18.19 4.92 5.24
N THR A 72 19.38 4.47 5.51
CA THR A 72 19.74 3.78 6.77
C THR A 72 19.38 4.55 8.04
N THR A 73 19.35 5.88 8.01
CA THR A 73 18.99 6.73 9.15
C THR A 73 17.48 6.72 9.46
N ASN A 74 16.64 6.41 8.48
CA ASN A 74 15.17 6.45 8.60
C ASN A 74 14.57 5.04 8.74
N LEU A 75 15.37 4.01 8.55
CA LEU A 75 14.96 2.60 8.62
C LEU A 75 15.38 1.97 9.95
N PRO A 76 14.69 0.92 10.39
CA PRO A 76 15.17 0.09 11.49
C PRO A 76 16.60 -0.42 11.23
N ALA A 77 17.43 -0.35 12.26
CA ALA A 77 18.83 -0.78 12.14
C ALA A 77 18.94 -2.21 11.63
N GLY A 78 19.83 -2.43 10.65
CA GLY A 78 20.09 -3.74 10.08
C GLY A 78 19.01 -4.31 9.16
N LEU A 79 17.99 -3.53 8.75
CA LEU A 79 16.89 -4.03 7.92
C LEU A 79 17.39 -4.62 6.59
N GLU A 80 18.29 -3.95 5.90
CA GLU A 80 18.88 -4.44 4.63
C GLU A 80 19.62 -5.76 4.83
N ALA A 81 20.45 -5.85 5.84
CA ALA A 81 21.21 -7.05 6.16
C ALA A 81 20.31 -8.23 6.56
N SER A 82 19.24 -7.96 7.34
CA SER A 82 18.22 -8.94 7.70
C SER A 82 17.49 -9.47 6.47
N THR A 83 16.98 -8.58 5.60
CA THR A 83 16.32 -8.98 4.35
C THR A 83 17.21 -9.87 3.50
N ARG A 84 18.47 -9.48 3.34
CA ARG A 84 19.45 -10.25 2.57
C ARG A 84 19.73 -11.63 3.18
N ALA A 85 19.90 -11.69 4.51
CA ALA A 85 20.12 -12.93 5.24
C ALA A 85 18.91 -13.87 5.11
N ALA A 86 17.70 -13.36 5.28
CA ALA A 86 16.46 -14.13 5.15
C ALA A 86 16.30 -14.74 3.74
N LEU A 87 16.55 -13.95 2.69
CA LEU A 87 16.52 -14.45 1.31
C LEU A 87 17.57 -15.55 1.08
N ARG A 88 18.78 -15.40 1.66
CA ARG A 88 19.87 -16.37 1.53
C ARG A 88 19.60 -17.69 2.25
N THR A 89 18.96 -17.64 3.42
CA THR A 89 18.66 -18.82 4.24
C THR A 89 17.34 -19.49 3.87
N GLY A 90 16.56 -18.90 2.98
CA GLY A 90 15.26 -19.45 2.60
C GLY A 90 14.11 -19.04 3.51
N ASP A 91 14.33 -18.08 4.42
CA ASP A 91 13.28 -17.58 5.32
C ASP A 91 12.39 -16.52 4.61
N ALA A 92 11.45 -17.04 3.82
CA ALA A 92 10.50 -16.23 3.07
C ALA A 92 9.68 -15.30 3.98
N LYS A 93 9.27 -15.80 5.16
CA LYS A 93 8.43 -15.05 6.10
C LYS A 93 9.14 -13.82 6.67
N THR A 94 10.39 -13.96 7.07
CA THR A 94 11.21 -12.83 7.53
C THR A 94 11.49 -11.87 6.38
N ALA A 95 11.81 -12.37 5.18
CA ALA A 95 12.03 -11.51 4.02
C ALA A 95 10.79 -10.67 3.67
N GLU A 96 9.60 -11.27 3.64
CA GLU A 96 8.34 -10.55 3.38
C GLU A 96 8.03 -9.50 4.46
N LEU A 97 8.30 -9.81 5.73
CA LEU A 97 8.13 -8.85 6.82
C LEU A 97 9.07 -7.66 6.69
N ASP A 98 10.34 -7.91 6.44
CA ASP A 98 11.34 -6.86 6.29
C ASP A 98 11.00 -5.93 5.10
N LEU A 99 10.52 -6.51 4.01
CA LEU A 99 10.02 -5.76 2.86
C LEU A 99 8.77 -4.92 3.20
N ALA A 100 7.85 -5.47 3.99
CA ALA A 100 6.68 -4.72 4.45
C ALA A 100 7.08 -3.54 5.36
N VAL A 101 8.03 -3.75 6.27
CA VAL A 101 8.60 -2.70 7.13
C VAL A 101 9.27 -1.60 6.30
N PHE A 102 10.01 -1.96 5.26
CA PHE A 102 10.65 -0.99 4.38
C PHE A 102 9.62 -0.08 3.68
N PHE A 103 8.59 -0.66 3.04
CA PHE A 103 7.57 0.14 2.34
C PHE A 103 6.68 0.92 3.29
N ALA A 104 6.39 0.40 4.47
CA ALA A 104 5.72 1.14 5.54
C ALA A 104 6.53 2.37 5.97
N ALA A 105 7.87 2.24 6.06
CA ALA A 105 8.74 3.37 6.37
C ALA A 105 8.76 4.43 5.26
N LEU A 106 8.80 4.02 3.98
CA LEU A 106 8.71 4.97 2.86
C LEU A 106 7.37 5.74 2.86
N ALA A 107 6.25 5.03 3.08
CA ALA A 107 4.94 5.65 3.14
C ALA A 107 4.81 6.60 4.35
N ARG A 108 5.35 6.22 5.51
CA ARG A 108 5.43 7.07 6.72
C ARG A 108 6.21 8.36 6.46
N ASP A 109 7.39 8.24 5.88
CA ASP A 109 8.26 9.40 5.64
C ASP A 109 7.59 10.39 4.68
N LEU A 110 6.93 9.88 3.63
CA LEU A 110 6.14 10.70 2.72
C LEU A 110 4.96 11.39 3.42
N ALA A 111 4.29 10.71 4.36
CA ALA A 111 3.19 11.32 5.12
C ALA A 111 3.69 12.45 6.04
N LEU A 112 4.86 12.28 6.67
CA LEU A 112 5.52 13.32 7.47
C LEU A 112 5.98 14.49 6.61
N ASP A 113 6.54 14.24 5.43
CA ASP A 113 6.95 15.27 4.47
C ASP A 113 5.74 16.05 3.95
N ALA A 114 4.65 15.36 3.66
CA ALA A 114 3.39 15.97 3.26
C ALA A 114 2.85 16.92 4.36
N ASP A 115 2.83 16.46 5.63
CA ASP A 115 2.39 17.30 6.75
C ASP A 115 3.25 18.57 6.88
N ARG A 116 4.59 18.43 6.80
CA ARG A 116 5.50 19.58 6.83
C ARG A 116 5.24 20.55 5.68
N ARG A 117 5.12 20.03 4.46
CA ARG A 117 4.88 20.84 3.26
C ARG A 117 3.53 21.57 3.32
N LEU A 118 2.50 20.92 3.84
CA LEU A 118 1.17 21.53 4.00
C LEU A 118 1.10 22.56 5.15
N ALA A 119 2.07 22.54 6.08
CA ALA A 119 2.20 23.55 7.12
C ALA A 119 2.85 24.85 6.63
N GLU A 120 3.60 24.80 5.51
CA GLU A 120 4.28 25.98 4.97
C GLU A 120 3.28 27.02 4.43
N PRO A 121 3.59 28.32 4.51
CA PRO A 121 2.79 29.36 3.89
C PRO A 121 2.72 29.17 2.37
N GLY A 122 1.56 29.48 1.78
CA GLY A 122 1.40 29.39 0.34
C GLY A 122 -0.06 29.42 -0.11
N ALA A 123 -0.27 29.60 -1.40
CA ALA A 123 -1.61 29.59 -1.99
C ALA A 123 -2.31 28.25 -1.75
N PRO A 124 -3.59 28.24 -1.34
CA PRO A 124 -4.30 27.02 -0.96
C PRO A 124 -4.36 25.97 -2.09
N ASP A 125 -4.52 26.38 -3.33
CA ASP A 125 -4.56 25.53 -4.51
C ASP A 125 -3.21 24.84 -4.77
N VAL A 126 -2.10 25.56 -4.63
CA VAL A 126 -0.74 25.02 -4.78
C VAL A 126 -0.46 23.98 -3.69
N ARG A 127 -0.85 24.26 -2.44
CA ARG A 127 -0.70 23.32 -1.33
C ARG A 127 -1.58 22.09 -1.49
N ALA A 128 -2.83 22.24 -1.95
CA ALA A 128 -3.72 21.13 -2.22
C ALA A 128 -3.17 20.23 -3.33
N ALA A 129 -2.65 20.81 -4.43
CA ALA A 129 -2.03 20.06 -5.50
C ALA A 129 -0.77 19.29 -5.02
N ALA A 130 0.03 19.91 -4.15
CA ALA A 130 1.17 19.22 -3.52
C ALA A 130 0.69 18.06 -2.64
N GLY A 131 -0.34 18.26 -1.82
CA GLY A 131 -0.95 17.21 -1.00
C GLY A 131 -1.44 16.03 -1.82
N ALA A 132 -2.11 16.27 -2.95
CA ALA A 132 -2.57 15.20 -3.84
C ALA A 132 -1.40 14.36 -4.40
N LYS A 133 -0.29 14.99 -4.78
CA LYS A 133 0.92 14.29 -5.23
C LYS A 133 1.56 13.43 -4.13
N PHE A 134 1.57 13.92 -2.89
CA PHE A 134 2.03 13.14 -1.75
C PHE A 134 1.12 11.93 -1.50
N LEU A 135 -0.19 12.09 -1.55
CA LEU A 135 -1.13 10.97 -1.40
C LEU A 135 -0.92 9.90 -2.47
N GLU A 136 -0.70 10.30 -3.72
CA GLU A 136 -0.36 9.35 -4.78
C GLU A 136 0.92 8.57 -4.46
N ALA A 137 1.97 9.25 -3.99
CA ALA A 137 3.24 8.62 -3.64
C ALA A 137 3.12 7.70 -2.41
N ILE A 138 2.36 8.10 -1.38
CA ILE A 138 2.05 7.30 -0.20
C ILE A 138 1.30 6.03 -0.61
N TRP A 139 0.25 6.17 -1.43
CA TRP A 139 -0.54 5.05 -1.91
C TRP A 139 0.29 4.05 -2.72
N ARG A 140 1.19 4.53 -3.57
CA ARG A 140 2.11 3.69 -4.36
C ARG A 140 2.86 2.69 -3.48
N TYR A 141 3.39 3.13 -2.35
CA TYR A 141 4.17 2.26 -1.47
C TYR A 141 3.28 1.44 -0.51
N TYR A 142 2.26 2.05 0.08
CA TYR A 142 1.37 1.37 0.99
C TYR A 142 0.62 0.20 0.33
N ASN A 143 0.07 0.43 -0.86
CA ASN A 143 -0.67 -0.59 -1.60
C ASN A 143 0.15 -1.86 -1.91
N LEU A 144 1.47 -1.76 -2.00
CA LEU A 144 2.34 -2.93 -2.20
C LEU A 144 2.34 -3.87 -1.00
N VAL A 145 2.11 -3.34 0.20
CA VAL A 145 2.23 -4.07 1.47
C VAL A 145 0.95 -4.08 2.30
N ASP A 146 -0.12 -3.47 1.84
CA ASP A 146 -1.42 -3.42 2.52
C ASP A 146 -1.90 -4.81 2.96
N PHE A 147 -1.80 -5.81 2.09
CA PHE A 147 -2.17 -7.18 2.40
C PHE A 147 -1.32 -7.76 3.53
N ALA A 148 0.01 -7.60 3.47
CA ALA A 148 0.92 -8.11 4.50
C ALA A 148 0.70 -7.44 5.86
N ILE A 149 0.37 -6.14 5.86
CA ILE A 149 0.00 -5.41 7.08
C ILE A 149 -1.35 -5.94 7.61
N SER A 150 -2.33 -6.13 6.72
CA SER A 150 -3.68 -6.59 7.07
C SER A 150 -3.69 -7.99 7.70
N GLU A 151 -2.87 -8.91 7.21
CA GLU A 151 -2.72 -10.26 7.77
C GLU A 151 -2.15 -10.26 9.19
N ARG A 152 -1.30 -9.27 9.52
CA ARG A 152 -0.64 -9.16 10.82
C ARG A 152 -1.41 -8.33 11.82
N ASP A 153 -1.95 -7.21 11.37
CA ASP A 153 -2.69 -6.24 12.17
C ASP A 153 -3.77 -5.59 11.32
N SER A 154 -4.90 -6.27 11.22
CA SER A 154 -6.05 -5.79 10.46
C SER A 154 -6.60 -4.45 10.97
N ARG A 155 -6.48 -4.18 12.29
CA ARG A 155 -6.91 -2.90 12.87
C ARG A 155 -6.04 -1.75 12.35
N THR A 156 -4.73 -1.93 12.36
CA THR A 156 -3.79 -0.95 11.80
C THR A 156 -4.03 -0.74 10.31
N ALA A 157 -4.22 -1.81 9.52
CA ALA A 157 -4.51 -1.69 8.09
C ALA A 157 -5.80 -0.90 7.81
N VAL A 158 -6.88 -1.18 8.54
CA VAL A 158 -8.15 -0.43 8.44
C VAL A 158 -7.93 1.04 8.82
N GLY A 159 -7.22 1.30 9.91
CA GLY A 159 -6.92 2.66 10.37
C GLY A 159 -6.14 3.47 9.32
N ILE A 160 -5.16 2.85 8.65
CA ILE A 160 -4.37 3.49 7.59
C ILE A 160 -5.27 3.84 6.40
N ARG A 161 -6.12 2.90 5.94
CA ARG A 161 -7.04 3.14 4.81
C ARG A 161 -8.00 4.28 5.12
N LEU A 162 -8.60 4.30 6.30
CA LEU A 162 -9.52 5.37 6.72
C LEU A 162 -8.83 6.74 6.79
N ALA A 163 -7.60 6.80 7.33
CA ALA A 163 -6.83 8.04 7.37
C ALA A 163 -6.47 8.52 5.94
N PHE A 164 -6.14 7.58 5.05
CA PHE A 164 -5.87 7.88 3.65
C PHE A 164 -7.11 8.42 2.92
N GLU A 165 -8.27 7.76 3.04
CA GLU A 165 -9.54 8.19 2.45
C GLU A 165 -9.95 9.57 2.94
N GLU A 166 -9.79 9.84 4.23
CA GLU A 166 -10.08 11.15 4.82
C GLU A 166 -9.19 12.24 4.21
N ALA A 167 -7.88 12.00 4.11
CA ALA A 167 -6.93 12.94 3.49
C ALA A 167 -7.28 13.18 2.01
N GLU A 168 -7.58 12.11 1.27
CA GLU A 168 -8.00 12.17 -0.13
C GLU A 168 -9.31 12.96 -0.29
N GLY A 169 -10.25 12.81 0.61
CA GLY A 169 -11.51 13.57 0.62
C GLY A 169 -11.27 15.08 0.71
N TYR A 170 -10.27 15.52 1.46
CA TYR A 170 -9.89 16.94 1.53
C TYR A 170 -9.11 17.42 0.30
N ALA A 171 -8.33 16.55 -0.36
CA ALA A 171 -7.63 16.88 -1.59
C ALA A 171 -8.59 17.06 -2.78
N LYS A 172 -9.66 16.27 -2.85
CA LYS A 172 -10.63 16.23 -3.96
C LYS A 172 -11.77 17.25 -3.87
N LYS A 173 -11.94 17.98 -2.77
CA LYS A 173 -13.02 18.98 -2.63
C LYS A 173 -12.84 20.12 -3.63
N THR A 174 -13.60 20.05 -4.71
CA THR A 174 -13.55 20.96 -5.85
C THR A 174 -13.99 22.40 -5.54
N ALA A 175 -14.80 22.62 -4.51
CA ALA A 175 -15.37 23.94 -4.22
C ALA A 175 -14.46 24.83 -3.35
N ALA A 176 -13.65 24.26 -2.47
CA ALA A 176 -12.64 24.95 -1.68
C ALA A 176 -11.66 23.92 -1.09
N PRO A 177 -10.52 23.64 -1.72
CA PRO A 177 -9.54 22.75 -1.14
C PRO A 177 -9.06 23.30 0.21
N ASP A 178 -9.07 22.45 1.23
CA ASP A 178 -8.59 22.82 2.57
C ASP A 178 -7.35 21.98 2.92
N PRO A 179 -6.18 22.39 2.44
CA PRO A 179 -4.94 21.67 2.68
C PRO A 179 -4.58 21.60 4.18
N GLY A 180 -5.12 22.50 4.99
CA GLY A 180 -4.94 22.47 6.45
C GLY A 180 -5.59 21.24 7.08
N LYS A 181 -6.76 20.83 6.57
CA LYS A 181 -7.48 19.65 7.07
C LYS A 181 -6.84 18.31 6.69
N MET A 182 -6.02 18.28 5.65
CA MET A 182 -5.28 17.08 5.27
C MET A 182 -4.23 16.69 6.30
N ARG A 183 -3.75 17.61 7.11
CA ARG A 183 -2.63 17.38 8.04
C ARG A 183 -2.96 16.37 9.12
N ALA A 184 -4.11 16.45 9.75
CA ALA A 184 -4.50 15.52 10.82
C ALA A 184 -4.55 14.06 10.37
N PRO A 185 -5.23 13.70 9.25
CA PRO A 185 -5.20 12.33 8.75
C PRO A 185 -3.81 11.89 8.28
N LEU A 186 -2.96 12.77 7.72
CA LEU A 186 -1.59 12.42 7.36
C LEU A 186 -0.72 12.11 8.59
N GLN A 187 -0.86 12.86 9.67
CA GLN A 187 -0.19 12.59 10.94
C GLN A 187 -0.65 11.26 11.54
N ARG A 188 -1.97 10.98 11.50
CA ARG A 188 -2.53 9.70 11.95
C ARG A 188 -1.98 8.52 11.12
N LEU A 189 -1.90 8.68 9.81
CA LEU A 189 -1.33 7.69 8.90
C LEU A 189 0.14 7.43 9.25
N ALA A 190 0.95 8.48 9.44
CA ALA A 190 2.35 8.36 9.84
C ALA A 190 2.51 7.65 11.19
N GLN A 191 1.62 7.93 12.16
CA GLN A 191 1.63 7.27 13.47
C GLN A 191 1.34 5.77 13.35
N LEU A 192 0.27 5.38 12.64
CA LEU A 192 -0.11 3.98 12.43
C LEU A 192 1.00 3.18 11.75
N LEU A 193 1.62 3.75 10.72
CA LEU A 193 2.77 3.15 10.05
C LEU A 193 3.98 3.00 10.99
N SER A 194 4.23 4.01 11.86
CA SER A 194 5.30 3.96 12.86
C SER A 194 5.08 2.86 13.89
N ASP A 195 3.83 2.67 14.31
CA ASP A 195 3.46 1.63 15.28
C ASP A 195 3.62 0.23 14.66
N PHE A 196 3.21 0.04 13.41
CA PHE A 196 3.46 -1.20 12.67
C PHE A 196 4.97 -1.50 12.55
N ILE A 197 5.78 -0.52 12.18
CA ILE A 197 7.23 -0.69 12.05
C ILE A 197 7.83 -1.09 13.40
N ARG A 198 7.45 -0.43 14.48
CA ARG A 198 7.95 -0.70 15.85
C ARG A 198 7.59 -2.10 16.30
N SER A 199 6.32 -2.50 16.22
CA SER A 199 5.86 -3.83 16.63
C SER A 199 6.53 -4.94 15.82
N SER A 200 6.66 -4.77 14.50
CA SER A 200 7.32 -5.72 13.62
C SER A 200 8.83 -5.86 13.93
N THR A 201 9.48 -4.76 14.30
CA THR A 201 10.92 -4.76 14.66
C THR A 201 11.15 -5.40 16.03
N GLN A 202 10.25 -5.23 16.99
CA GLN A 202 10.33 -5.90 18.30
C GLN A 202 10.17 -7.41 18.15
N GLN A 203 9.15 -7.85 17.44
CA GLN A 203 8.91 -9.28 17.21
C GLN A 203 10.10 -9.99 16.55
N ARG A 204 10.83 -9.30 15.67
CA ARG A 204 12.05 -9.83 15.05
C ARG A 204 13.20 -10.02 16.03
N ARG A 205 13.28 -9.23 17.11
CA ARG A 205 14.33 -9.36 18.13
C ARG A 205 14.06 -10.51 19.11
N ASP A 206 12.80 -10.87 19.23
CA ASP A 206 12.33 -11.89 20.18
C ASP A 206 12.25 -13.29 19.54
N SER A 207 12.45 -13.42 18.23
CA SER A 207 12.45 -14.65 17.44
C SER A 207 13.86 -15.13 17.10
#